data_0d98a60c70d76981cd3fd309e2fc338f
#
_entry.id   0d98a60c70d76981cd3fd309e2fc338f
#
_cell.length_a   1.000
_cell.length_b   1.000
_cell.length_c   1.000
_cell.angle_alpha   90.00
_cell.angle_beta   90.00
_cell.angle_gamma   90.00
#
_symmetry.space_group_name_H-M   'P 1'
#
loop_
_entity.id
_entity.type
_entity.pdbx_description
1 polymer ?
#
loop_
_entity_poly.entity_id
_entity_poly.type
_entity_poly.pdbx_seq_one_letter_code
_entity_poly.pdbx_strand_id
1 'polypeptide(L)'
;MHLIDPPSSDVAFTPSVKAVQVRKGLRPAHRAIEERGGFATRITPDLAGFIAAQTSVFLATASRDGQPYIQHRGGPPGFLHVLDERTIAFADFAGNRQYITLGNLAENPKAYLFLIDYAHRRRIKLWGEARVVEDDAELIGRLMPADYKARPEQAILFTLAAWSANCPQHIPQRFEAADVAAALGEREARIAALEAEVARLRAGAA
;
A
#
# COMPACT_ATOMS: atom_id res chain seq x y z
N MET A 1 38.93 7.72 3.97
CA MET A 1 37.99 7.91 2.84
C MET A 1 36.64 7.38 3.33
N HIS A 2 35.77 8.27 3.84
CA HIS A 2 34.41 7.88 4.21
C HIS A 2 33.71 7.43 2.92
N LEU A 3 33.38 6.15 2.82
CA LEU A 3 32.46 5.66 1.80
C LEU A 3 31.11 6.34 2.10
N ILE A 4 30.75 7.31 1.27
CA ILE A 4 29.41 7.89 1.32
C ILE A 4 28.45 6.77 0.91
N ASP A 5 27.53 6.42 1.80
CA ASP A 5 26.52 5.42 1.48
C ASP A 5 25.78 5.84 0.19
N PRO A 6 25.50 4.86 -0.68
CA PRO A 6 24.77 5.17 -1.91
C PRO A 6 23.40 5.77 -1.59
N PRO A 7 22.90 6.72 -2.40
CA PRO A 7 21.60 7.31 -2.17
C PRO A 7 20.50 6.23 -2.15
N SER A 8 19.56 6.35 -1.23
CA SER A 8 18.50 5.35 -1.03
C SER A 8 17.65 5.08 -2.29
N SER A 9 17.62 6.03 -3.23
CA SER A 9 16.97 5.85 -4.54
C SER A 9 17.67 4.81 -5.44
N ASP A 10 18.92 4.41 -5.14
CA ASP A 10 19.62 3.40 -5.91
C ASP A 10 19.03 2.00 -5.79
N VAL A 11 18.15 1.77 -4.82
CA VAL A 11 17.26 0.59 -4.79
C VAL A 11 16.46 0.44 -6.09
N ALA A 12 16.16 1.54 -6.78
CA ALA A 12 15.41 1.59 -8.04
C ALA A 12 16.21 2.19 -9.20
N PHE A 13 17.16 3.09 -8.92
CA PHE A 13 17.98 3.77 -9.93
C PHE A 13 19.26 2.99 -10.19
N THR A 14 19.11 1.79 -10.72
CA THR A 14 20.24 0.97 -11.16
C THR A 14 21.08 1.68 -12.23
N PRO A 15 22.33 1.24 -12.51
CA PRO A 15 23.14 1.80 -13.60
C PRO A 15 22.39 1.85 -14.95
N SER A 16 21.64 0.80 -15.28
CA SER A 16 20.82 0.74 -16.50
C SER A 16 19.70 1.76 -16.50
N VAL A 17 19.02 1.96 -15.37
CA VAL A 17 17.99 3.00 -15.23
C VAL A 17 18.61 4.38 -15.40
N LYS A 18 19.74 4.67 -14.76
CA LYS A 18 20.48 5.93 -14.90
C LYS A 18 20.88 6.20 -16.36
N ALA A 19 21.34 5.18 -17.08
CA ALA A 19 21.66 5.29 -18.50
C ALA A 19 20.42 5.65 -19.34
N VAL A 20 19.27 5.06 -19.06
CA VAL A 20 17.99 5.42 -19.72
C VAL A 20 17.60 6.86 -19.40
N GLN A 21 17.74 7.29 -18.14
CA GLN A 21 17.45 8.68 -17.73
C GLN A 21 18.33 9.69 -18.51
N VAL A 22 19.61 9.37 -18.75
CA VAL A 22 20.50 10.19 -19.60
C VAL A 22 19.95 10.24 -21.02
N ARG A 23 19.68 9.09 -21.64
CA ARG A 23 19.18 9.03 -23.03
C ARG A 23 17.85 9.77 -23.23
N LYS A 24 17.02 9.83 -22.18
CA LYS A 24 15.73 10.53 -22.21
C LYS A 24 15.82 12.00 -21.73
N GLY A 25 17.00 12.50 -21.41
CA GLY A 25 17.21 13.89 -20.98
C GLY A 25 16.69 14.22 -19.57
N LEU A 26 16.37 13.20 -18.76
CA LEU A 26 15.78 13.40 -17.42
C LEU A 26 16.78 13.20 -16.28
N ARG A 27 18.04 12.86 -16.59
CA ARG A 27 19.06 12.59 -15.57
C ARG A 27 19.30 13.75 -14.58
N PRO A 28 19.31 15.03 -14.99
CA PRO A 28 19.49 16.13 -14.05
C PRO A 28 18.43 16.18 -12.95
N ALA A 29 17.15 16.00 -13.29
CA ALA A 29 16.05 15.98 -12.34
C ALA A 29 16.15 14.82 -11.32
N HIS A 30 16.56 13.64 -11.78
CA HIS A 30 16.73 12.47 -10.92
C HIS A 30 18.02 12.55 -10.08
N ARG A 31 19.09 13.15 -10.59
CA ARG A 31 20.29 13.45 -9.83
C ARG A 31 20.00 14.37 -8.65
N ALA A 32 19.18 15.39 -8.83
CA ALA A 32 18.75 16.27 -7.74
C ALA A 32 18.01 15.53 -6.60
N ILE A 33 17.38 14.37 -6.88
CA ILE A 33 16.82 13.49 -5.83
C ILE A 33 17.95 12.80 -5.08
N GLU A 34 18.92 12.24 -5.78
CA GLU A 34 20.09 11.55 -5.20
C GLU A 34 20.92 12.48 -4.31
N GLU A 35 21.15 13.72 -4.76
CA GLU A 35 21.90 14.74 -4.02
C GLU A 35 21.23 15.13 -2.69
N ARG A 36 19.93 14.94 -2.57
CA ARG A 36 19.17 15.11 -1.31
C ARG A 36 19.06 13.83 -0.48
N GLY A 37 19.87 12.81 -0.77
CA GLY A 37 19.90 11.53 -0.05
C GLY A 37 19.03 10.41 -0.67
N GLY A 38 18.27 10.70 -1.73
CA GLY A 38 17.46 9.73 -2.43
C GLY A 38 15.98 9.70 -1.99
N PHE A 39 15.39 8.53 -1.92
CA PHE A 39 14.02 8.31 -1.44
C PHE A 39 13.96 8.30 0.09
N ALA A 40 12.78 8.54 0.66
CA ALA A 40 12.58 8.44 2.09
C ALA A 40 12.80 6.99 2.58
N THR A 41 13.45 6.83 3.74
CA THR A 41 13.83 5.52 4.30
C THR A 41 13.09 5.19 5.59
N ARG A 42 12.20 6.06 6.05
CA ARG A 42 11.41 5.92 7.27
C ARG A 42 9.93 6.14 6.98
N ILE A 43 9.09 5.44 7.69
CA ILE A 43 7.64 5.62 7.66
C ILE A 43 7.31 6.87 8.47
N THR A 44 6.79 7.87 7.78
CA THR A 44 6.29 9.10 8.43
C THR A 44 4.88 8.89 8.98
N PRO A 45 4.39 9.72 9.91
CA PRO A 45 3.01 9.65 10.39
C PRO A 45 1.95 9.68 9.26
N ASP A 46 2.15 10.50 8.22
CA ASP A 46 1.27 10.54 7.05
C ASP A 46 1.29 9.22 6.26
N LEU A 47 2.46 8.62 6.07
CA LEU A 47 2.56 7.31 5.43
C LEU A 47 1.94 6.21 6.29
N ALA A 48 2.12 6.25 7.62
CA ALA A 48 1.50 5.29 8.53
C ALA A 48 -0.03 5.36 8.47
N GLY A 49 -0.61 6.57 8.48
CA GLY A 49 -2.04 6.76 8.29
C GLY A 49 -2.54 6.25 6.94
N PHE A 50 -1.78 6.48 5.87
CA PHE A 50 -2.09 5.95 4.55
C PHE A 50 -2.05 4.41 4.52
N ILE A 51 -1.05 3.78 5.14
CA ILE A 51 -0.92 2.32 5.24
C ILE A 51 -2.10 1.73 6.02
N ALA A 52 -2.43 2.30 7.17
CA ALA A 52 -3.51 1.82 8.02
C ALA A 52 -4.90 1.89 7.36
N ALA A 53 -5.11 2.83 6.46
CA ALA A 53 -6.37 2.99 5.73
C ALA A 53 -6.53 2.00 4.57
N GLN A 54 -5.47 1.27 4.18
CA GLN A 54 -5.56 0.36 3.03
C GLN A 54 -6.38 -0.89 3.35
N THR A 55 -7.17 -1.32 2.37
CA THR A 55 -7.88 -2.61 2.35
C THR A 55 -7.21 -3.61 1.42
N SER A 56 -6.17 -3.18 0.71
CA SER A 56 -5.52 -3.93 -0.37
C SER A 56 -4.06 -3.54 -0.51
N VAL A 57 -3.18 -4.52 -0.71
CA VAL A 57 -1.77 -4.34 -1.03
C VAL A 57 -1.32 -5.38 -2.05
N PHE A 58 -0.42 -5.00 -2.94
CA PHE A 58 0.26 -5.92 -3.84
C PHE A 58 1.68 -6.16 -3.33
N LEU A 59 1.96 -7.41 -2.97
CA LEU A 59 3.28 -7.87 -2.57
C LEU A 59 3.95 -8.52 -3.78
N ALA A 60 5.06 -7.94 -4.23
CA ALA A 60 5.91 -8.53 -5.25
C ALA A 60 7.14 -9.17 -4.59
N THR A 61 7.50 -10.35 -5.08
CA THR A 61 8.67 -11.13 -4.73
C THR A 61 9.33 -11.67 -5.99
N ALA A 62 10.49 -12.25 -5.89
CA ALA A 62 11.12 -12.94 -7.00
C ALA A 62 11.84 -14.20 -6.52
N SER A 63 11.88 -15.22 -7.38
CA SER A 63 12.72 -16.41 -7.14
C SER A 63 14.19 -16.04 -7.07
N ARG A 64 15.03 -17.00 -6.68
CA ARG A 64 16.51 -16.85 -6.71
C ARG A 64 17.02 -16.35 -8.08
N ASP A 65 16.44 -16.86 -9.14
CA ASP A 65 16.85 -16.54 -10.52
C ASP A 65 16.20 -15.25 -11.04
N GLY A 66 15.41 -14.55 -10.22
CA GLY A 66 14.82 -13.26 -10.55
C GLY A 66 13.48 -13.35 -11.27
N GLN A 67 12.83 -14.53 -11.38
CA GLN A 67 11.48 -14.61 -11.93
C GLN A 67 10.51 -13.82 -11.02
N PRO A 68 9.90 -12.73 -11.51
CA PRO A 68 9.02 -11.91 -10.69
C PRO A 68 7.68 -12.61 -10.45
N TYR A 69 7.13 -12.39 -9.27
CA TYR A 69 5.81 -12.80 -8.86
C TYR A 69 5.12 -11.69 -8.09
N ILE A 70 3.84 -11.51 -8.28
CA ILE A 70 3.02 -10.55 -7.54
C ILE A 70 1.76 -11.22 -7.01
N GLN A 71 1.44 -10.93 -5.76
CA GLN A 71 0.26 -11.44 -5.09
C GLN A 71 -0.50 -10.32 -4.39
N HIS A 72 -1.80 -10.27 -4.60
CA HIS A 72 -2.70 -9.42 -3.82
C HIS A 72 -2.83 -9.95 -2.39
N ARG A 73 -2.84 -9.03 -1.42
CA ARG A 73 -3.23 -9.26 -0.03
C ARG A 73 -4.29 -8.24 0.34
N GLY A 74 -5.32 -8.65 1.04
CA GLY A 74 -6.43 -7.79 1.43
C GLY A 74 -6.93 -8.08 2.83
N GLY A 75 -7.58 -7.10 3.42
CA GLY A 75 -8.20 -7.14 4.74
C GLY A 75 -8.98 -5.87 5.02
N PRO A 76 -9.66 -5.76 6.15
CA PRO A 76 -10.28 -4.50 6.56
C PRO A 76 -9.22 -3.43 6.83
N PRO A 77 -9.58 -2.14 6.89
CA PRO A 77 -8.66 -1.09 7.33
C PRO A 77 -7.96 -1.49 8.63
N GLY A 78 -6.65 -1.25 8.71
CA GLY A 78 -5.84 -1.67 9.85
C GLY A 78 -5.23 -3.07 9.75
N PHE A 79 -5.49 -3.85 8.67
CA PHE A 79 -4.84 -5.15 8.50
C PHE A 79 -3.32 -5.04 8.24
N LEU A 80 -2.85 -3.90 7.75
CA LEU A 80 -1.44 -3.57 7.65
C LEU A 80 -1.01 -2.79 8.89
N HIS A 81 -0.11 -3.35 9.67
CA HIS A 81 0.41 -2.75 10.90
C HIS A 81 1.77 -2.12 10.66
N VAL A 82 1.94 -0.88 11.04
CA VAL A 82 3.25 -0.22 11.16
C VAL A 82 3.75 -0.49 12.56
N LEU A 83 4.76 -1.35 12.70
CA LEU A 83 5.32 -1.74 14.00
C LEU A 83 6.33 -0.71 14.52
N ASP A 84 7.08 -0.11 13.60
CA ASP A 84 8.04 0.95 13.86
C ASP A 84 8.28 1.77 12.58
N GLU A 85 9.24 2.70 12.60
CA GLU A 85 9.54 3.59 11.47
C GLU A 85 10.07 2.89 10.20
N ARG A 86 10.30 1.56 10.25
CA ARG A 86 10.81 0.77 9.12
C ARG A 86 10.11 -0.56 8.91
N THR A 87 9.22 -0.97 9.79
CA THR A 87 8.63 -2.31 9.75
C THR A 87 7.13 -2.25 9.54
N ILE A 88 6.67 -2.91 8.49
CA ILE A 88 5.26 -3.17 8.21
C ILE A 88 5.03 -4.66 8.41
N ALA A 89 3.95 -5.03 9.09
CA ALA A 89 3.59 -6.43 9.31
C ALA A 89 2.11 -6.66 9.05
N PHE A 90 1.76 -7.88 8.66
CA PHE A 90 0.37 -8.30 8.50
C PHE A 90 0.25 -9.82 8.66
N ALA A 91 -0.91 -10.26 9.12
CA ALA A 91 -1.28 -11.67 9.12
C ALA A 91 -1.54 -12.10 7.67
N ASP A 92 -0.89 -13.18 7.22
CA ASP A 92 -1.10 -13.76 5.91
C ASP A 92 -2.17 -14.85 6.01
N PHE A 93 -3.30 -14.59 5.36
CA PHE A 93 -4.47 -15.45 5.47
C PHE A 93 -4.40 -16.63 4.52
N ALA A 94 -4.97 -17.74 4.92
CA ALA A 94 -5.11 -18.95 4.10
C ALA A 94 -5.81 -18.62 2.77
N GLY A 95 -5.13 -18.90 1.66
CA GLY A 95 -5.62 -18.67 0.30
C GLY A 95 -5.56 -19.95 -0.54
N ASN A 96 -5.09 -19.82 -1.77
CA ASN A 96 -4.98 -20.94 -2.73
C ASN A 96 -3.84 -21.94 -2.42
N ARG A 97 -3.01 -21.65 -1.41
CA ARG A 97 -1.92 -22.49 -0.90
C ARG A 97 -0.88 -22.93 -1.95
N GLN A 98 -0.65 -22.11 -2.94
CA GLN A 98 0.47 -22.33 -3.87
C GLN A 98 1.83 -22.02 -3.25
N TYR A 99 1.85 -21.27 -2.13
CA TYR A 99 3.03 -20.91 -1.34
C TYR A 99 4.20 -20.27 -2.13
N ILE A 100 3.94 -19.72 -3.33
CA ILE A 100 4.97 -19.11 -4.18
C ILE A 100 5.67 -17.96 -3.46
N THR A 101 4.92 -17.10 -2.76
CA THR A 101 5.51 -16.01 -1.97
C THR A 101 6.48 -16.54 -0.91
N LEU A 102 6.10 -17.60 -0.19
CA LEU A 102 6.91 -18.20 0.86
C LEU A 102 8.21 -18.80 0.28
N GLY A 103 8.09 -19.58 -0.80
CA GLY A 103 9.22 -20.15 -1.50
C GLY A 103 10.19 -19.09 -2.00
N ASN A 104 9.69 -18.04 -2.61
CA ASN A 104 10.50 -16.91 -3.07
C ASN A 104 11.25 -16.25 -1.90
N LEU A 105 10.55 -15.93 -0.80
CA LEU A 105 11.14 -15.25 0.35
C LEU A 105 12.16 -16.10 1.10
N ALA A 106 12.05 -17.43 1.05
CA ALA A 106 13.05 -18.34 1.62
C ALA A 106 14.38 -18.30 0.86
N GLU A 107 14.37 -17.94 -0.42
CA GLU A 107 15.54 -17.90 -1.29
C GLU A 107 16.05 -16.47 -1.56
N ASN A 108 15.14 -15.50 -1.60
CA ASN A 108 15.39 -14.11 -1.95
C ASN A 108 14.49 -13.19 -1.12
N PRO A 109 15.03 -12.53 -0.08
CA PRO A 109 14.20 -11.70 0.81
C PRO A 109 13.72 -10.40 0.16
N LYS A 110 14.27 -10.02 -1.01
CA LYS A 110 13.89 -8.78 -1.69
C LYS A 110 12.40 -8.78 -2.03
N ALA A 111 11.73 -7.76 -1.57
CA ALA A 111 10.30 -7.61 -1.74
C ALA A 111 9.91 -6.17 -2.06
N TYR A 112 8.72 -6.03 -2.60
CA TYR A 112 8.18 -4.74 -2.96
C TYR A 112 6.70 -4.69 -2.60
N LEU A 113 6.28 -3.63 -1.89
CA LEU A 113 4.88 -3.37 -1.63
C LEU A 113 4.40 -2.22 -2.52
N PHE A 114 3.27 -2.43 -3.17
CA PHE A 114 2.58 -1.41 -3.94
C PHE A 114 1.20 -1.17 -3.33
N LEU A 115 0.99 0.05 -2.85
CA LEU A 115 -0.25 0.50 -2.26
C LEU A 115 -0.90 1.51 -3.19
N ILE A 116 -2.21 1.41 -3.38
CA ILE A 116 -2.95 2.32 -4.25
C ILE A 116 -4.32 2.66 -3.66
N ASP A 117 -4.57 3.95 -3.47
CA ASP A 117 -5.86 4.52 -3.13
C ASP A 117 -6.47 5.12 -4.39
N TYR A 118 -7.45 4.44 -4.92
CA TYR A 118 -8.15 4.87 -6.12
C TYR A 118 -9.07 6.07 -5.87
N ALA A 119 -9.66 6.19 -4.67
CA ALA A 119 -10.57 7.27 -4.34
C ALA A 119 -9.84 8.62 -4.34
N HIS A 120 -8.64 8.68 -3.77
CA HIS A 120 -7.81 9.88 -3.70
C HIS A 120 -6.72 9.94 -4.76
N ARG A 121 -6.65 8.93 -5.66
CA ARG A 121 -5.65 8.82 -6.73
C ARG A 121 -4.22 8.91 -6.21
N ARG A 122 -3.95 8.24 -5.11
CA ARG A 122 -2.64 8.19 -4.44
C ARG A 122 -2.06 6.79 -4.55
N ARG A 123 -0.76 6.68 -4.85
CA ARG A 123 -0.06 5.40 -4.84
C ARG A 123 1.33 5.55 -4.25
N ILE A 124 1.73 4.53 -3.50
CA ILE A 124 3.01 4.48 -2.80
C ILE A 124 3.74 3.21 -3.23
N LYS A 125 5.04 3.36 -3.45
CA LYS A 125 5.99 2.29 -3.77
C LYS A 125 6.91 2.14 -2.57
N LEU A 126 7.03 0.91 -2.06
CA LEU A 126 7.94 0.59 -0.96
C LEU A 126 8.86 -0.55 -1.40
N TRP A 127 10.15 -0.30 -1.38
CA TRP A 127 11.20 -1.29 -1.61
C TRP A 127 11.74 -1.75 -0.27
N GLY A 128 12.04 -3.03 -0.14
CA GLY A 128 12.55 -3.57 1.09
C GLY A 128 12.82 -5.06 1.00
N GLU A 129 12.86 -5.67 2.16
CA GLU A 129 12.99 -7.10 2.34
C GLU A 129 11.82 -7.63 3.17
N ALA A 130 11.38 -8.83 2.88
CA ALA A 130 10.33 -9.47 3.65
C ALA A 130 10.79 -10.83 4.17
N ARG A 131 10.20 -11.21 5.29
CA ARG A 131 10.36 -12.55 5.87
C ARG A 131 9.02 -13.07 6.37
N VAL A 132 8.90 -14.38 6.35
CA VAL A 132 7.74 -15.11 6.89
C VAL A 132 8.04 -15.52 8.34
N VAL A 133 7.02 -15.45 9.18
CA VAL A 133 7.05 -15.91 10.58
C VAL A 133 5.87 -16.87 10.77
N GLU A 134 6.17 -18.15 10.95
CA GLU A 134 5.19 -19.23 11.05
C GLU A 134 4.92 -19.63 12.51
N ASP A 135 5.95 -19.60 13.36
CA ASP A 135 5.93 -20.18 14.72
C ASP A 135 5.69 -19.14 15.84
N ASP A 136 5.08 -17.99 15.53
CA ASP A 136 4.77 -16.94 16.50
C ASP A 136 3.26 -16.67 16.55
N ALA A 137 2.55 -17.51 17.28
CA ALA A 137 1.09 -17.40 17.42
C ALA A 137 0.66 -16.09 18.12
N GLU A 138 1.49 -15.56 19.02
CA GLU A 138 1.21 -14.28 19.70
C GLU A 138 1.30 -13.12 18.70
N LEU A 139 2.37 -13.05 17.91
CA LEU A 139 2.51 -12.04 16.87
C LEU A 139 1.36 -12.13 15.86
N ILE A 140 1.09 -13.35 15.35
CA ILE A 140 0.01 -13.58 14.38
C ILE A 140 -1.33 -13.11 14.97
N GLY A 141 -1.62 -13.46 16.23
CA GLY A 141 -2.83 -13.02 16.92
C GLY A 141 -2.96 -11.50 17.07
N ARG A 142 -1.86 -10.80 17.36
CA ARG A 142 -1.84 -9.32 17.42
C ARG A 142 -2.05 -8.65 16.07
N LEU A 143 -1.67 -9.32 14.98
CA LEU A 143 -1.82 -8.81 13.62
C LEU A 143 -3.20 -9.12 13.01
N MET A 144 -4.03 -9.90 13.71
CA MET A 144 -5.39 -10.17 13.24
C MET A 144 -6.28 -8.94 13.43
N PRO A 145 -6.98 -8.48 12.38
CA PRO A 145 -7.98 -7.43 12.54
C PRO A 145 -9.13 -7.92 13.45
N ALA A 146 -9.64 -7.02 14.29
CA ALA A 146 -10.78 -7.32 15.13
C ALA A 146 -11.98 -7.77 14.30
N ASP A 147 -12.67 -8.81 14.76
CA ASP A 147 -13.89 -9.35 14.14
C ASP A 147 -13.77 -9.84 12.69
N TYR A 148 -12.54 -9.94 12.17
CA TYR A 148 -12.31 -10.45 10.81
C TYR A 148 -12.21 -11.98 10.79
N LYS A 149 -13.17 -12.62 10.17
CA LYS A 149 -13.29 -14.08 10.11
C LYS A 149 -12.40 -14.69 9.02
N ALA A 150 -11.10 -14.47 9.08
CA ALA A 150 -10.12 -15.12 8.23
C ALA A 150 -9.22 -16.03 9.08
N ARG A 151 -8.71 -17.10 8.47
CA ARG A 151 -7.75 -17.99 9.11
C ARG A 151 -6.33 -17.53 8.78
N PRO A 152 -5.56 -17.02 9.74
CA PRO A 152 -4.15 -16.74 9.51
C PRO A 152 -3.36 -18.05 9.43
N GLU A 153 -2.34 -18.10 8.56
CA GLU A 153 -1.39 -19.21 8.50
C GLU A 153 -0.03 -18.79 9.05
N GLN A 154 0.37 -17.55 8.79
CA GLN A 154 1.65 -16.98 9.22
C GLN A 154 1.55 -15.44 9.29
N ALA A 155 2.64 -14.80 9.68
CA ALA A 155 2.81 -13.36 9.51
C ALA A 155 3.87 -13.06 8.46
N ILE A 156 3.70 -11.96 7.72
CA ILE A 156 4.73 -11.39 6.86
C ILE A 156 5.20 -10.08 7.48
N LEU A 157 6.52 -9.98 7.70
CA LEU A 157 7.19 -8.77 8.14
C LEU A 157 7.98 -8.19 6.97
N PHE A 158 7.71 -6.93 6.66
CA PHE A 158 8.39 -6.19 5.60
C PHE A 158 9.25 -5.08 6.22
N THR A 159 10.57 -5.14 5.98
CA THR A 159 11.51 -4.12 6.41
C THR A 159 11.77 -3.14 5.27
N LEU A 160 11.42 -1.89 5.49
CA LEU A 160 11.54 -0.81 4.51
C LEU A 160 13.00 -0.45 4.26
N ALA A 161 13.41 -0.46 3.00
CA ALA A 161 14.66 0.14 2.54
C ALA A 161 14.44 1.57 2.06
N ALA A 162 13.42 1.79 1.24
CA ALA A 162 13.04 3.12 0.74
C ALA A 162 11.60 3.14 0.25
N TRP A 163 11.00 4.34 0.20
CA TRP A 163 9.69 4.53 -0.39
C TRP A 163 9.58 5.83 -1.18
N SER A 164 8.62 5.85 -2.12
CA SER A 164 8.36 7.01 -2.97
C SER A 164 6.90 7.07 -3.34
N ALA A 165 6.32 8.27 -3.30
CA ALA A 165 5.01 8.54 -3.87
C ALA A 165 5.11 8.80 -5.37
N ASN A 166 4.06 8.47 -6.12
CA ASN A 166 3.96 8.79 -7.54
C ASN A 166 2.96 9.92 -7.78
N CYS A 167 3.15 10.61 -8.93
CA CYS A 167 2.17 11.52 -9.49
C CYS A 167 0.79 10.81 -9.64
N PRO A 168 -0.34 11.49 -9.33
CA PRO A 168 -1.69 10.94 -9.45
C PRO A 168 -2.16 10.72 -10.90
N GLN A 169 -1.36 11.13 -11.91
CA GLN A 169 -1.72 10.97 -13.32
C GLN A 169 -2.06 9.52 -13.67
N HIS A 170 -3.11 9.37 -14.49
CA HIS A 170 -3.57 8.09 -15.03
C HIS A 170 -4.05 7.08 -13.97
N ILE A 171 -4.29 7.48 -12.72
CA ILE A 171 -5.02 6.65 -11.76
C ILE A 171 -6.51 6.88 -11.97
N PRO A 172 -7.29 5.86 -12.42
CA PRO A 172 -8.73 5.99 -12.49
C PRO A 172 -9.31 6.18 -11.08
N GLN A 173 -10.30 7.05 -10.94
CA GLN A 173 -10.97 7.22 -9.66
C GLN A 173 -12.00 6.10 -9.47
N ARG A 174 -11.99 5.46 -8.30
CA ARG A 174 -12.93 4.43 -7.91
C ARG A 174 -13.28 4.63 -6.44
N PHE A 175 -14.51 4.31 -6.06
CA PHE A 175 -14.99 4.45 -4.70
C PHE A 175 -15.44 3.10 -4.17
N GLU A 176 -15.31 2.89 -2.87
CA GLU A 176 -15.84 1.72 -2.20
C GLU A 176 -17.37 1.72 -2.24
N ALA A 177 -17.96 0.55 -2.39
CA ALA A 177 -19.43 0.42 -2.48
C ALA A 177 -20.14 1.00 -1.24
N ALA A 178 -19.53 0.87 -0.06
CA ALA A 178 -20.07 1.41 1.19
C ALA A 178 -20.13 2.95 1.17
N ASP A 179 -19.09 3.62 0.66
CA ASP A 179 -19.05 5.08 0.56
C ASP A 179 -20.09 5.60 -0.42
N VAL A 180 -20.25 4.90 -1.54
CA VAL A 180 -21.29 5.24 -2.53
C VAL A 180 -22.68 5.05 -1.94
N ALA A 181 -22.93 3.94 -1.22
CA ALA A 181 -24.22 3.69 -0.57
C ALA A 181 -24.53 4.74 0.48
N ALA A 182 -23.56 5.13 1.31
CA ALA A 182 -23.74 6.20 2.30
C ALA A 182 -24.11 7.54 1.63
N ALA A 183 -23.37 7.94 0.59
CA ALA A 183 -23.64 9.19 -0.15
C ALA A 183 -25.00 9.19 -0.86
N LEU A 184 -25.46 8.04 -1.36
CA LEU A 184 -26.81 7.90 -1.95
C LEU A 184 -27.87 8.01 -0.86
N GLY A 185 -27.72 7.34 0.28
CA GLY A 185 -28.67 7.40 1.40
C GLY A 185 -28.86 8.82 1.95
N GLU A 186 -27.77 9.61 2.06
CA GLU A 186 -27.88 11.04 2.43
C GLU A 186 -28.72 11.84 1.42
N ARG A 187 -28.54 11.58 0.13
CA ARG A 187 -29.31 12.26 -0.93
C ARG A 187 -30.77 11.84 -0.95
N GLU A 188 -31.07 10.57 -0.76
CA GLU A 188 -32.43 10.05 -0.64
C GLU A 188 -33.16 10.65 0.56
N ALA A 189 -32.50 10.71 1.72
CA ALA A 189 -33.04 11.38 2.89
C ALA A 189 -33.33 12.88 2.64
N ARG A 190 -32.45 13.56 1.93
CA ARG A 190 -32.63 14.96 1.56
C ARG A 190 -33.81 15.16 0.57
N ILE A 191 -33.95 14.27 -0.41
CA ILE A 191 -35.10 14.29 -1.36
C ILE A 191 -36.40 14.11 -0.60
N ALA A 192 -36.49 13.09 0.27
CA ALA A 192 -37.70 12.86 1.05
C ALA A 192 -38.07 14.05 1.93
N ALA A 193 -37.09 14.70 2.55
CA ALA A 193 -37.33 15.91 3.33
C ALA A 193 -37.84 17.07 2.48
N LEU A 194 -37.31 17.27 1.28
CA LEU A 194 -37.78 18.32 0.37
C LEU A 194 -39.18 18.03 -0.19
N GLU A 195 -39.48 16.79 -0.52
CA GLU A 195 -40.81 16.37 -0.98
C GLU A 195 -41.87 16.60 0.10
N ALA A 196 -41.55 16.26 1.36
CA ALA A 196 -42.43 16.52 2.50
C ALA A 196 -42.66 18.03 2.71
N GLU A 197 -41.64 18.85 2.55
CA GLU A 197 -41.77 20.31 2.63
C GLU A 197 -42.62 20.89 1.50
N VAL A 198 -42.41 20.43 0.27
CA VAL A 198 -43.21 20.82 -0.89
C VAL A 198 -44.68 20.44 -0.67
N ALA A 199 -44.97 19.24 -0.17
CA ALA A 199 -46.32 18.82 0.14
C ALA A 199 -46.98 19.72 1.21
N ARG A 200 -46.25 20.05 2.27
CA ARG A 200 -46.71 20.99 3.32
C ARG A 200 -47.02 22.38 2.77
N LEU A 201 -46.13 22.93 1.95
CA LEU A 201 -46.33 24.26 1.37
C LEU A 201 -47.53 24.31 0.41
N ARG A 202 -47.74 23.26 -0.39
CA ARG A 202 -48.90 23.14 -1.27
C ARG A 202 -50.22 23.04 -0.51
N ALA A 203 -50.22 22.28 0.60
CA ALA A 203 -51.42 22.17 1.45
C ALA A 203 -51.75 23.47 2.20
N GLY A 204 -50.74 24.30 2.52
CA GLY A 204 -50.95 25.60 3.17
C GLY A 204 -51.29 26.76 2.21
N ALA A 205 -51.20 26.53 0.90
CA ALA A 205 -51.53 27.52 -0.15
C ALA A 205 -52.94 27.33 -0.77
N ALA A 206 -53.64 26.27 -0.37
CA ALA A 206 -55.00 25.95 -0.74
C ALA A 206 -55.98 26.36 0.38
#